data_01aae046263b42e63aa93863db1ee7ed
#
_entry.id   01aae046263b42e63aa93863db1ee7ed
#
_cell.length_a   1.000
_cell.length_b   1.000
_cell.length_c   1.000
_cell.angle_alpha   90.00
_cell.angle_beta   90.00
_cell.angle_gamma   90.00
#
_symmetry.space_group_name_H-M   'P 1'
#
loop_
_entity.id
_entity.type
_entity.pdbx_description
1 polymer ?
#
loop_
_entity_poly.entity_id
_entity_poly.type
_entity_poly.pdbx_seq_one_letter_code
_entity_poly.pdbx_strand_id
1 'polypeptide(L)'
;MRAAGRAVLGVTAVAVVGVAGLGAYNLYTGLTGGEKGPGHDGAVTASEVRETAGKFLAAWADQNDMRAAQLTNDAESAVAALSGYRKDGHVSKLTLKAGQPHGTRVPFDVTADISFEDSHSTWTYGSELSVVRGRTTGRPLVDWRPAVLHPKLTAERPALRTGTADSVSIKVVDRDGKELTKDRYPSLGPVLTELRTRYASATGGASRVEVWAAGASGKPTTTLHVVAKGKPGTLHTTLDAQVQSRAEKAVAKRTGASVVALKPSTGEVLAVANSDRDEFNPALQGATAPGSTFKIVTSAALLESGKVTPGRAVPCPKTTSYQQGMIFHNVEDSENPAATFAQDFAASCNTAFVSLAGDLPDSGVADVAQDVFGIGLEWHVGVQTFDGSVPTGGGDDKAAALIGQGRVQMNPLTVASVSATAQTGTFHQPVIVPRSLIGEQTATAVRSLSPAAAGQLRAMMRLTATSGTAARAMSGLTGDIGAKTGSAEIDGQPTTNAWFTAYRNDMAAAAVVVKGGHGGDAAGPVVRDVLTTHG
;
A
#
# COMPACT_ATOMS: atom_id res chain seq x y z
N MET A 1 -26.77 13.06 -8.55
CA MET A 1 -27.50 14.28 -8.20
C MET A 1 -28.18 14.11 -6.84
N ARG A 2 -27.88 15.02 -5.91
CA ARG A 2 -28.60 15.32 -4.66
C ARG A 2 -28.76 14.20 -3.63
N ALA A 3 -27.88 14.21 -2.62
CA ALA A 3 -28.24 14.27 -1.19
C ALA A 3 -26.99 14.12 -0.31
N ALA A 4 -26.31 15.20 -0.04
CA ALA A 4 -25.36 15.29 1.08
C ALA A 4 -25.35 16.75 1.55
N GLY A 5 -26.08 17.03 2.60
CA GLY A 5 -26.12 18.36 3.17
C GLY A 5 -27.26 18.55 4.14
N ARG A 6 -27.14 17.99 5.35
CA ARG A 6 -27.95 18.39 6.54
C ARG A 6 -27.45 17.60 7.77
N ALA A 7 -26.38 18.04 8.41
CA ALA A 7 -26.05 17.65 9.79
C ALA A 7 -24.88 18.47 10.37
N VAL A 8 -24.95 19.79 10.35
CA VAL A 8 -23.98 20.66 11.06
C VAL A 8 -24.67 21.92 11.63
N LEU A 9 -25.88 21.82 12.15
CA LEU A 9 -26.58 22.99 12.73
C LEU A 9 -27.24 22.71 14.10
N GLY A 10 -26.88 21.60 14.77
CA GLY A 10 -27.52 21.22 16.04
C GLY A 10 -26.70 21.42 17.31
N VAL A 11 -25.40 21.72 17.22
CA VAL A 11 -24.52 21.71 18.42
C VAL A 11 -24.18 23.09 18.96
N THR A 12 -24.40 24.16 18.23
CA THR A 12 -24.08 25.55 18.66
C THR A 12 -25.14 26.24 19.51
N ALA A 13 -26.36 25.72 19.55
CA ALA A 13 -27.46 26.40 20.26
C ALA A 13 -27.55 26.07 21.78
N VAL A 14 -26.96 24.94 22.22
CA VAL A 14 -27.04 24.53 23.66
C VAL A 14 -25.93 25.18 24.50
N ALA A 15 -24.79 25.55 23.90
CA ALA A 15 -23.69 26.20 24.62
C ALA A 15 -23.99 27.67 24.99
N VAL A 16 -24.82 28.38 24.20
CA VAL A 16 -25.09 29.83 24.42
C VAL A 16 -26.08 30.06 25.56
N VAL A 17 -27.01 29.13 25.82
CA VAL A 17 -27.98 29.27 26.89
C VAL A 17 -27.37 29.01 28.28
N GLY A 18 -26.33 28.13 28.35
CA GLY A 18 -25.62 27.87 29.62
C GLY A 18 -24.73 29.03 30.09
N VAL A 19 -24.12 29.75 29.16
CA VAL A 19 -23.22 30.89 29.47
C VAL A 19 -24.00 32.11 29.94
N ALA A 20 -25.17 32.37 29.35
CA ALA A 20 -26.03 33.48 29.80
C ALA A 20 -26.59 33.27 31.23
N GLY A 21 -26.84 32.01 31.62
CA GLY A 21 -27.31 31.66 32.96
C GLY A 21 -26.25 31.87 34.06
N LEU A 22 -24.99 31.56 33.77
CA LEU A 22 -23.87 31.74 34.73
C LEU A 22 -23.50 33.20 34.91
N GLY A 23 -23.50 34.00 33.83
CA GLY A 23 -23.30 35.44 33.91
C GLY A 23 -24.41 36.16 34.69
N ALA A 24 -25.68 35.76 34.50
CA ALA A 24 -26.83 36.33 35.23
C ALA A 24 -26.84 35.95 36.69
N TYR A 25 -26.41 34.73 37.06
CA TYR A 25 -26.30 34.29 38.44
C TYR A 25 -25.21 35.05 39.19
N ASN A 26 -24.06 35.29 38.60
CA ASN A 26 -22.98 36.07 39.19
C ASN A 26 -23.35 37.59 39.33
N LEU A 27 -24.12 38.14 38.38
CA LEU A 27 -24.64 39.51 38.47
C LEU A 27 -25.73 39.62 39.56
N TYR A 28 -26.63 38.62 39.63
CA TYR A 28 -27.72 38.61 40.62
C TYR A 28 -27.20 38.50 42.05
N THR A 29 -26.19 37.66 42.31
CA THR A 29 -25.58 37.56 43.65
C THR A 29 -24.69 38.76 44.00
N GLY A 30 -24.19 39.51 43.00
CA GLY A 30 -23.49 40.78 43.22
C GLY A 30 -24.40 41.99 43.47
N LEU A 31 -25.68 41.95 43.05
CA LEU A 31 -26.66 43.04 43.17
C LEU A 31 -27.60 42.90 44.39
N THR A 32 -27.84 41.68 44.86
CA THR A 32 -28.59 41.45 46.09
C THR A 32 -27.61 41.42 47.26
N GLY A 33 -27.39 42.56 47.87
CA GLY A 33 -26.49 42.75 49.02
C GLY A 33 -26.77 41.77 50.14
N GLY A 34 -26.15 40.60 50.10
CA GLY A 34 -25.96 39.75 51.26
C GLY A 34 -24.88 40.40 52.16
N GLU A 35 -25.14 40.53 53.40
CA GLU A 35 -24.33 41.17 54.43
C GLU A 35 -22.85 40.95 54.27
N LYS A 36 -22.08 42.05 54.23
CA LYS A 36 -20.62 42.05 54.34
C LYS A 36 -20.26 41.40 55.68
N GLY A 37 -20.01 40.12 55.70
CA GLY A 37 -19.20 39.51 56.75
C GLY A 37 -17.85 40.20 56.81
N PRO A 38 -17.16 40.23 57.98
CA PRO A 38 -15.89 40.96 58.12
C PRO A 38 -14.91 40.59 57.01
N GLY A 39 -14.50 41.63 56.22
CA GLY A 39 -13.63 41.43 55.07
C GLY A 39 -12.34 40.75 55.49
N HIS A 40 -12.17 39.51 55.03
CA HIS A 40 -10.92 38.80 55.18
C HIS A 40 -10.03 39.16 53.98
N ASP A 41 -9.35 40.31 54.06
CA ASP A 41 -8.30 40.72 53.14
C ASP A 41 -6.95 39.97 53.42
N GLY A 42 -7.00 38.94 54.28
CA GLY A 42 -5.85 38.17 54.71
C GLY A 42 -5.51 36.96 53.83
N ALA A 43 -4.33 36.40 54.03
CA ALA A 43 -3.92 35.14 53.42
C ALA A 43 -4.92 34.01 53.75
N VAL A 44 -5.08 33.03 52.83
CA VAL A 44 -5.93 31.85 53.06
C VAL A 44 -5.38 31.05 54.24
N THR A 45 -6.24 30.71 55.20
CA THR A 45 -5.85 29.90 56.36
C THR A 45 -5.71 28.41 56.01
N ALA A 46 -4.95 27.66 56.81
CA ALA A 46 -4.76 26.23 56.58
C ALA A 46 -6.08 25.42 56.65
N SER A 47 -7.09 25.91 57.40
CA SER A 47 -8.43 25.31 57.46
C SER A 47 -9.18 25.54 56.15
N GLU A 48 -9.20 26.79 55.67
CA GLU A 48 -9.82 27.16 54.39
C GLU A 48 -9.19 26.41 53.20
N VAL A 49 -7.87 26.21 53.21
CA VAL A 49 -7.16 25.44 52.18
C VAL A 49 -7.68 23.99 52.18
N ARG A 50 -7.70 23.31 53.32
CA ARG A 50 -8.18 21.92 53.43
C ARG A 50 -9.64 21.77 53.02
N GLU A 51 -10.50 22.69 53.50
CA GLU A 51 -11.93 22.64 53.22
C GLU A 51 -12.22 22.88 51.73
N THR A 52 -11.61 23.91 51.13
CA THR A 52 -11.82 24.25 49.73
C THR A 52 -11.30 23.16 48.80
N ALA A 53 -10.08 22.66 49.05
CA ALA A 53 -9.51 21.54 48.30
C ALA A 53 -10.37 20.28 48.41
N GLY A 54 -10.81 19.94 49.64
CA GLY A 54 -11.67 18.77 49.88
C GLY A 54 -13.02 18.87 49.15
N LYS A 55 -13.68 20.04 49.18
CA LYS A 55 -14.94 20.27 48.46
C LYS A 55 -14.76 20.17 46.95
N PHE A 56 -13.67 20.75 46.39
CA PHE A 56 -13.36 20.68 44.98
C PHE A 56 -13.10 19.24 44.53
N LEU A 57 -12.22 18.52 45.24
CA LEU A 57 -11.87 17.14 44.91
C LEU A 57 -13.07 16.20 45.02
N ALA A 58 -13.92 16.37 46.07
CA ALA A 58 -15.13 15.59 46.19
C ALA A 58 -16.12 15.85 45.04
N ALA A 59 -16.37 17.12 44.70
CA ALA A 59 -17.26 17.45 43.58
C ALA A 59 -16.74 16.92 42.25
N TRP A 60 -15.42 16.95 42.01
CA TRP A 60 -14.82 16.40 40.82
C TRP A 60 -14.89 14.86 40.80
N ALA A 61 -14.61 14.17 41.93
CA ALA A 61 -14.76 12.71 42.04
C ALA A 61 -16.21 12.26 41.80
N ASP A 62 -17.19 13.02 42.30
CA ASP A 62 -18.63 12.79 42.07
C ASP A 62 -19.09 13.15 40.66
N GLN A 63 -18.16 13.55 39.77
CA GLN A 63 -18.43 13.98 38.38
C GLN A 63 -19.43 15.15 38.29
N ASN A 64 -19.49 15.97 39.31
CA ASN A 64 -20.28 17.21 39.32
C ASN A 64 -19.40 18.37 38.84
N ASP A 65 -19.12 18.39 37.53
CA ASP A 65 -18.21 19.33 36.87
C ASP A 65 -18.58 20.79 37.19
N MET A 66 -19.87 21.11 37.21
CA MET A 66 -20.39 22.46 37.53
C MET A 66 -20.05 22.89 38.95
N ARG A 67 -20.29 22.01 39.92
CA ARG A 67 -20.03 22.31 41.35
C ARG A 67 -18.52 22.42 41.61
N ALA A 68 -17.71 21.56 40.97
CA ALA A 68 -16.27 21.66 41.09
C ALA A 68 -15.75 22.97 40.49
N ALA A 69 -16.22 23.34 39.30
CA ALA A 69 -15.83 24.59 38.62
C ALA A 69 -16.18 25.85 39.45
N GLN A 70 -17.34 25.89 40.13
CA GLN A 70 -17.75 27.00 41.01
C GLN A 70 -16.82 27.20 42.22
N LEU A 71 -15.98 26.24 42.54
CA LEU A 71 -14.97 26.33 43.60
C LEU A 71 -13.62 26.82 43.10
N THR A 72 -13.51 27.24 41.82
CA THR A 72 -12.30 27.77 41.21
C THR A 72 -12.38 29.26 40.95
N ASN A 73 -11.24 29.91 40.72
CA ASN A 73 -11.15 31.33 40.33
C ASN A 73 -11.43 31.57 38.84
N ASP A 74 -11.58 30.48 38.03
CA ASP A 74 -11.94 30.48 36.61
C ASP A 74 -12.93 29.33 36.34
N ALA A 75 -14.20 29.58 36.67
CA ALA A 75 -15.23 28.55 36.57
C ALA A 75 -15.57 28.15 35.13
N GLU A 76 -15.44 29.06 34.17
CA GLU A 76 -15.72 28.81 32.77
C GLU A 76 -14.70 27.82 32.17
N SER A 77 -13.42 28.13 32.28
CA SER A 77 -12.36 27.23 31.84
C SER A 77 -12.36 25.90 32.59
N ALA A 78 -12.65 25.91 33.88
CA ALA A 78 -12.69 24.73 34.73
C ALA A 78 -13.82 23.76 34.32
N VAL A 79 -15.06 24.23 34.10
CA VAL A 79 -16.17 23.34 33.72
C VAL A 79 -15.93 22.67 32.37
N ALA A 80 -15.39 23.42 31.41
CA ALA A 80 -15.04 22.87 30.08
C ALA A 80 -13.98 21.77 30.20
N ALA A 81 -12.91 22.01 30.95
CA ALA A 81 -11.82 21.09 31.10
C ALA A 81 -12.18 19.85 31.95
N LEU A 82 -12.96 19.99 33.03
CA LEU A 82 -13.49 18.88 33.85
C LEU A 82 -14.41 17.98 33.01
N SER A 83 -15.32 18.59 32.23
CA SER A 83 -16.20 17.83 31.34
C SER A 83 -15.42 17.13 30.22
N GLY A 84 -14.41 17.79 29.64
CA GLY A 84 -13.51 17.20 28.67
C GLY A 84 -12.69 16.05 29.26
N TYR A 85 -12.17 16.18 30.47
CA TYR A 85 -11.47 15.12 31.19
C TYR A 85 -12.31 13.83 31.27
N ARG A 86 -13.60 13.96 31.55
CA ARG A 86 -14.53 12.84 31.61
C ARG A 86 -14.92 12.32 30.21
N LYS A 87 -15.38 13.22 29.32
CA LYS A 87 -15.94 12.84 28.02
C LYS A 87 -14.87 12.49 26.99
N ASP A 88 -13.93 13.41 26.76
CA ASP A 88 -12.87 13.25 25.74
C ASP A 88 -11.73 12.37 26.26
N GLY A 89 -11.52 12.35 27.58
CA GLY A 89 -10.59 11.46 28.27
C GLY A 89 -11.13 10.05 28.49
N HIS A 90 -12.44 9.82 28.22
CA HIS A 90 -13.11 8.52 28.43
C HIS A 90 -12.95 7.97 29.86
N VAL A 91 -12.94 8.87 30.86
CA VAL A 91 -12.84 8.50 32.28
C VAL A 91 -14.22 8.09 32.79
N SER A 92 -14.38 6.80 33.09
CA SER A 92 -15.64 6.20 33.54
C SER A 92 -15.82 6.28 35.08
N LYS A 93 -14.71 6.18 35.81
CA LYS A 93 -14.67 6.28 37.27
C LYS A 93 -13.45 7.07 37.72
N LEU A 94 -13.62 7.89 38.76
CA LEU A 94 -12.58 8.74 39.30
C LEU A 94 -12.55 8.63 40.83
N THR A 95 -11.35 8.43 41.38
CA THR A 95 -11.10 8.45 42.80
C THR A 95 -9.96 9.44 43.07
N LEU A 96 -10.18 10.37 43.96
CA LEU A 96 -9.24 11.43 44.35
C LEU A 96 -8.94 11.33 45.84
N LYS A 97 -7.65 11.35 46.20
CA LYS A 97 -7.19 11.29 47.59
C LYS A 97 -6.28 12.47 47.87
N ALA A 98 -6.80 13.41 48.70
CA ALA A 98 -5.99 14.55 49.13
C ALA A 98 -4.83 14.13 50.03
N GLY A 99 -3.66 14.70 49.76
CA GLY A 99 -2.49 14.63 50.64
C GLY A 99 -2.48 15.76 51.68
N GLN A 100 -1.37 15.88 52.43
CA GLN A 100 -1.20 16.94 53.40
C GLN A 100 -0.91 18.29 52.73
N PRO A 101 -1.61 19.38 53.07
CA PRO A 101 -1.33 20.70 52.56
C PRO A 101 0.06 21.22 52.93
N HIS A 102 0.71 21.90 52.02
CA HIS A 102 1.95 22.66 52.21
C HIS A 102 1.70 24.12 51.87
N GLY A 103 1.39 24.94 52.90
CA GLY A 103 0.92 26.31 52.68
C GLY A 103 -0.43 26.33 51.97
N THR A 104 -0.49 26.95 50.80
CA THR A 104 -1.70 27.00 49.96
C THR A 104 -1.81 25.83 48.97
N ARG A 105 -0.82 24.98 48.88
CA ARG A 105 -0.78 23.85 47.94
C ARG A 105 -1.25 22.57 48.59
N VAL A 106 -2.02 21.80 47.84
CA VAL A 106 -2.56 20.50 48.27
C VAL A 106 -2.21 19.47 47.18
N PRO A 107 -1.24 18.58 47.44
CA PRO A 107 -1.01 17.45 46.56
C PRO A 107 -2.16 16.45 46.68
N PHE A 108 -2.46 15.73 45.63
CA PHE A 108 -3.46 14.67 45.66
C PHE A 108 -3.14 13.57 44.66
N ASP A 109 -3.57 12.35 44.97
CA ASP A 109 -3.49 11.21 44.09
C ASP A 109 -4.78 11.06 43.29
N VAL A 110 -4.62 10.75 42.00
CA VAL A 110 -5.71 10.49 41.06
C VAL A 110 -5.67 9.02 40.67
N THR A 111 -6.81 8.34 40.77
CA THR A 111 -7.03 7.03 40.18
C THR A 111 -8.23 7.13 39.25
N ALA A 112 -7.99 6.97 37.93
CA ALA A 112 -8.98 7.10 36.88
C ALA A 112 -9.14 5.79 36.14
N ASP A 113 -10.34 5.25 36.04
CA ASP A 113 -10.66 4.13 35.18
C ASP A 113 -11.06 4.65 33.81
N ILE A 114 -10.33 4.24 32.78
CA ILE A 114 -10.52 4.66 31.41
C ILE A 114 -11.16 3.52 30.62
N SER A 115 -12.19 3.85 29.84
CA SER A 115 -12.91 2.91 28.97
C SER A 115 -13.05 3.52 27.58
N PHE A 116 -12.37 2.96 26.61
CA PHE A 116 -12.42 3.39 25.21
C PHE A 116 -12.63 2.16 24.33
N GLU A 117 -13.77 2.10 23.64
CA GLU A 117 -14.21 0.89 22.92
C GLU A 117 -14.08 -0.36 23.82
N ASP A 118 -13.41 -1.42 23.35
CA ASP A 118 -13.18 -2.65 24.12
C ASP A 118 -11.93 -2.58 25.04
N SER A 119 -11.28 -1.42 25.14
CA SER A 119 -10.05 -1.24 25.91
C SER A 119 -10.33 -0.58 27.26
N HIS A 120 -9.83 -1.17 28.32
CA HIS A 120 -9.99 -0.69 29.68
C HIS A 120 -8.66 -0.65 30.40
N SER A 121 -8.44 0.37 31.22
CA SER A 121 -7.22 0.50 32.02
C SER A 121 -7.45 1.42 33.20
N THR A 122 -6.79 1.15 34.31
CA THR A 122 -6.72 2.05 35.46
C THR A 122 -5.44 2.87 35.39
N TRP A 123 -5.57 4.19 35.46
CA TRP A 123 -4.50 5.15 35.40
C TRP A 123 -4.34 5.87 36.72
N THR A 124 -3.14 5.79 37.32
CA THR A 124 -2.84 6.42 38.62
C THR A 124 -1.71 7.43 38.42
N TYR A 125 -1.89 8.64 38.95
CA TYR A 125 -0.89 9.69 38.96
C TYR A 125 -1.09 10.69 40.07
N GLY A 126 -0.05 11.43 40.43
CA GLY A 126 -0.12 12.54 41.39
C GLY A 126 -0.38 13.87 40.67
N SER A 127 -1.14 14.74 41.30
CA SER A 127 -1.33 16.14 40.90
C SER A 127 -1.35 17.07 42.11
N GLU A 128 -1.42 18.37 41.84
CA GLU A 128 -1.42 19.40 42.88
C GLU A 128 -2.40 20.52 42.51
N LEU A 129 -3.09 21.04 43.48
CA LEU A 129 -3.87 22.29 43.37
C LEU A 129 -3.39 23.34 44.39
N SER A 130 -3.65 24.60 44.11
CA SER A 130 -3.41 25.70 45.03
C SER A 130 -4.72 26.40 45.39
N VAL A 131 -4.87 26.88 46.62
CA VAL A 131 -6.02 27.66 47.04
C VAL A 131 -5.60 29.13 47.22
N VAL A 132 -6.37 30.03 46.62
CA VAL A 132 -6.14 31.49 46.64
C VAL A 132 -7.37 32.24 47.10
N ARG A 133 -7.21 33.47 47.53
CA ARG A 133 -8.33 34.38 47.86
C ARG A 133 -8.89 34.95 46.55
N GLY A 134 -10.18 34.74 46.30
CA GLY A 134 -10.88 35.29 45.14
C GLY A 134 -10.90 36.81 45.17
N ARG A 135 -10.44 37.47 44.15
CA ARG A 135 -10.28 38.94 44.09
C ARG A 135 -11.60 39.69 44.24
N THR A 136 -12.68 39.16 43.71
CA THR A 136 -14.00 39.80 43.71
C THR A 136 -14.85 39.40 44.91
N THR A 137 -14.74 38.15 45.33
CA THR A 137 -15.64 37.60 46.36
C THR A 137 -15.01 37.49 47.75
N GLY A 138 -13.69 37.61 47.86
CA GLY A 138 -12.94 37.35 49.07
C GLY A 138 -13.00 35.89 49.56
N ARG A 139 -13.60 34.97 48.81
CA ARG A 139 -13.73 33.56 49.18
C ARG A 139 -12.49 32.76 48.84
N PRO A 140 -12.15 31.70 49.57
CA PRO A 140 -11.10 30.78 49.17
C PRO A 140 -11.57 29.98 47.97
N LEU A 141 -10.75 29.94 46.90
CA LEU A 141 -11.01 29.28 45.62
C LEU A 141 -9.77 28.54 45.16
N VAL A 142 -9.96 27.47 44.40
CA VAL A 142 -8.88 26.79 43.72
C VAL A 142 -8.34 27.68 42.59
N ASP A 143 -7.03 27.92 42.55
CA ASP A 143 -6.33 28.61 41.47
C ASP A 143 -6.29 27.70 40.23
N TRP A 144 -7.27 27.93 39.35
CA TRP A 144 -7.48 27.03 38.21
C TRP A 144 -6.35 27.10 37.18
N ARG A 145 -5.83 25.94 36.83
CA ARG A 145 -4.88 25.74 35.74
C ARG A 145 -5.10 24.33 35.17
N PRO A 146 -4.84 24.08 33.86
CA PRO A 146 -4.93 22.74 33.29
C PRO A 146 -4.09 21.69 34.04
N ALA A 147 -2.99 22.11 34.65
CA ALA A 147 -2.10 21.27 35.44
C ALA A 147 -2.78 20.66 36.69
N VAL A 148 -3.92 21.22 37.16
CA VAL A 148 -4.74 20.61 38.21
C VAL A 148 -5.28 19.27 37.79
N LEU A 149 -5.70 19.12 36.52
CA LEU A 149 -6.18 17.83 36.00
C LEU A 149 -5.03 16.83 35.82
N HIS A 150 -3.88 17.29 35.27
CA HIS A 150 -2.69 16.47 35.12
C HIS A 150 -1.45 17.37 34.98
N PRO A 151 -0.32 17.09 35.66
CA PRO A 151 0.86 17.97 35.71
C PRO A 151 1.48 18.31 34.34
N LYS A 152 1.28 17.47 33.31
CA LYS A 152 1.79 17.70 31.94
C LYS A 152 0.83 18.52 31.06
N LEU A 153 -0.35 18.90 31.54
CA LEU A 153 -1.23 19.81 30.81
C LEU A 153 -0.74 21.24 30.98
N THR A 154 -0.80 22.01 29.90
CA THR A 154 -0.35 23.42 29.83
C THR A 154 -1.43 24.30 29.21
N ALA A 155 -1.26 25.63 29.26
CA ALA A 155 -2.18 26.54 28.57
C ALA A 155 -2.28 26.27 27.05
N GLU A 156 -1.21 25.80 26.42
CA GLU A 156 -1.16 25.46 24.98
C GLU A 156 -1.81 24.10 24.71
N ARG A 157 -1.81 23.22 25.70
CA ARG A 157 -2.35 21.84 25.64
C ARG A 157 -3.20 21.58 26.87
N PRO A 158 -4.34 22.28 26.97
CA PRO A 158 -5.16 22.25 28.18
C PRO A 158 -6.08 21.05 28.30
N ALA A 159 -6.27 20.31 27.21
CA ALA A 159 -7.22 19.20 27.11
C ALA A 159 -6.53 17.84 27.18
N LEU A 160 -7.27 16.87 27.66
CA LEU A 160 -6.91 15.47 27.69
C LEU A 160 -7.83 14.72 26.74
N ARG A 161 -7.26 13.84 25.91
CA ARG A 161 -8.03 12.99 25.00
C ARG A 161 -7.55 11.56 25.04
N THR A 162 -8.48 10.64 24.85
CA THR A 162 -8.22 9.21 24.69
C THR A 162 -8.63 8.79 23.29
N GLY A 163 -7.86 7.93 22.67
CA GLY A 163 -8.16 7.39 21.35
C GLY A 163 -7.10 6.44 20.87
N THR A 164 -7.26 6.01 19.60
CA THR A 164 -6.26 5.18 18.93
C THR A 164 -5.08 6.04 18.51
N ALA A 165 -3.89 5.64 18.92
CA ALA A 165 -2.65 6.16 18.36
C ALA A 165 -2.51 5.64 16.92
N ASP A 166 -1.74 6.38 16.08
CA ASP A 166 -1.59 6.12 14.65
C ASP A 166 -1.46 4.63 14.31
N SER A 167 -2.06 4.27 13.18
CA SER A 167 -2.15 2.98 12.49
C SER A 167 -1.49 1.74 13.13
N VAL A 168 -2.21 0.64 13.12
CA VAL A 168 -1.69 -0.71 13.44
C VAL A 168 -0.34 -0.92 12.76
N SER A 169 0.71 -1.20 13.54
CA SER A 169 1.98 -1.65 12.97
C SER A 169 1.76 -3.01 12.31
N ILE A 170 1.94 -3.06 10.98
CA ILE A 170 1.75 -4.30 10.21
C ILE A 170 3.10 -4.82 9.78
N LYS A 171 3.41 -6.03 10.20
CA LYS A 171 4.52 -6.80 9.65
C LYS A 171 4.08 -7.48 8.37
N VAL A 172 4.76 -7.18 7.28
CA VAL A 172 4.60 -7.91 6.02
C VAL A 172 5.66 -8.99 5.99
N VAL A 173 5.25 -10.22 5.80
CA VAL A 173 6.14 -11.38 5.76
C VAL A 173 6.03 -12.10 4.42
N ASP A 174 7.10 -12.81 4.05
CA ASP A 174 7.10 -13.68 2.88
C ASP A 174 6.25 -14.94 3.10
N ARG A 175 6.25 -15.83 2.12
CA ARG A 175 5.50 -17.09 2.16
C ARG A 175 5.89 -18.01 3.32
N ASP A 176 7.13 -17.89 3.83
CA ASP A 176 7.70 -18.70 4.92
C ASP A 176 7.66 -17.98 6.28
N GLY A 177 7.06 -16.79 6.35
CA GLY A 177 6.94 -16.00 7.59
C GLY A 177 8.12 -15.09 7.88
N LYS A 178 9.07 -14.94 6.95
CA LYS A 178 10.22 -14.04 7.11
C LYS A 178 9.83 -12.60 6.83
N GLU A 179 10.16 -11.69 7.73
CA GLU A 179 9.80 -10.29 7.60
C GLU A 179 10.48 -9.63 6.38
N LEU A 180 9.66 -8.92 5.59
CA LEU A 180 10.05 -8.13 4.44
C LEU A 180 10.12 -6.65 4.85
N THR A 181 11.31 -6.05 4.73
CA THR A 181 11.53 -4.64 5.06
C THR A 181 12.15 -3.90 3.88
N LYS A 182 11.89 -2.59 3.78
CA LYS A 182 12.49 -1.72 2.76
C LYS A 182 14.02 -1.71 2.84
N ASP A 183 14.59 -1.77 4.05
CA ASP A 183 16.05 -1.75 4.23
C ASP A 183 16.72 -2.99 3.62
N ARG A 184 16.06 -4.14 3.71
CA ARG A 184 16.56 -5.41 3.18
C ARG A 184 16.20 -5.62 1.71
N TYR A 185 15.04 -5.12 1.29
CA TYR A 185 14.49 -5.25 -0.05
C TYR A 185 14.00 -3.88 -0.55
N PRO A 186 14.91 -3.01 -1.01
CA PRO A 186 14.59 -1.62 -1.33
C PRO A 186 13.49 -1.45 -2.38
N SER A 187 13.45 -2.33 -3.39
CA SER A 187 12.42 -2.30 -4.44
C SER A 187 11.01 -2.55 -3.90
N LEU A 188 10.88 -3.23 -2.76
CA LEU A 188 9.58 -3.52 -2.15
C LEU A 188 9.00 -2.34 -1.36
N GLY A 189 9.75 -1.24 -1.17
CA GLY A 189 9.29 -0.11 -0.36
C GLY A 189 7.86 0.35 -0.67
N PRO A 190 7.52 0.73 -1.92
CA PRO A 190 6.17 1.12 -2.34
C PRO A 190 5.16 -0.01 -2.15
N VAL A 191 5.49 -1.24 -2.55
CA VAL A 191 4.65 -2.44 -2.41
C VAL A 191 4.28 -2.69 -0.95
N LEU A 192 5.26 -2.67 -0.03
CA LEU A 192 5.03 -2.89 1.40
C LEU A 192 4.17 -1.78 2.02
N THR A 193 4.31 -0.54 1.55
CA THR A 193 3.49 0.59 2.01
C THR A 193 2.04 0.42 1.59
N GLU A 194 1.81 0.09 0.32
CA GLU A 194 0.46 -0.15 -0.20
C GLU A 194 -0.22 -1.36 0.48
N LEU A 195 0.51 -2.47 0.66
CA LEU A 195 0.00 -3.67 1.33
C LEU A 195 -0.41 -3.37 2.78
N ARG A 196 0.38 -2.60 3.53
CA ARG A 196 0.03 -2.19 4.89
C ARG A 196 -1.24 -1.34 4.93
N THR A 197 -1.38 -0.42 3.99
CA THR A 197 -2.57 0.45 3.91
C THR A 197 -3.81 -0.34 3.53
N ARG A 198 -3.71 -1.18 2.50
CA ARG A 198 -4.86 -1.89 1.93
C ARG A 198 -5.40 -3.00 2.84
N TYR A 199 -4.51 -3.72 3.54
CA TYR A 199 -4.86 -4.90 4.32
C TYR A 199 -4.76 -4.70 5.84
N ALA A 200 -4.75 -3.46 6.33
CA ALA A 200 -4.65 -3.15 7.75
C ALA A 200 -5.66 -3.91 8.62
N SER A 201 -6.93 -3.89 8.22
CA SER A 201 -8.03 -4.53 8.95
C SER A 201 -8.01 -6.07 8.88
N ALA A 202 -7.36 -6.65 7.87
CA ALA A 202 -7.34 -8.11 7.66
C ALA A 202 -6.19 -8.82 8.40
N THR A 203 -5.31 -8.08 9.10
CA THR A 203 -4.08 -8.64 9.67
C THR A 203 -4.20 -9.13 11.11
N GLY A 204 -5.35 -8.97 11.75
CA GLY A 204 -5.56 -9.34 13.16
C GLY A 204 -4.75 -8.49 14.15
N GLY A 205 -4.20 -7.38 13.70
CA GLY A 205 -3.55 -6.41 14.56
C GLY A 205 -4.56 -5.55 15.32
N ALA A 206 -4.13 -4.95 16.42
CA ALA A 206 -4.91 -3.99 17.19
C ALA A 206 -4.13 -2.69 17.34
N SER A 207 -4.82 -1.57 17.17
CA SER A 207 -4.24 -0.25 17.40
C SER A 207 -3.89 -0.07 18.87
N ARG A 208 -2.84 0.70 19.13
CA ARG A 208 -2.54 1.17 20.47
C ARG A 208 -3.58 2.22 20.88
N VAL A 209 -4.11 2.08 22.08
CA VAL A 209 -5.00 3.08 22.68
C VAL A 209 -4.24 3.83 23.77
N GLU A 210 -4.27 5.13 23.72
CA GLU A 210 -3.56 5.97 24.69
C GLU A 210 -4.34 7.24 25.06
N VAL A 211 -3.96 7.79 26.21
CA VAL A 211 -4.37 9.13 26.66
C VAL A 211 -3.24 10.08 26.34
N TRP A 212 -3.54 11.22 25.74
CA TRP A 212 -2.56 12.26 25.42
C TRP A 212 -3.03 13.67 25.80
N ALA A 213 -2.06 14.56 25.96
CA ALA A 213 -2.33 15.98 26.05
C ALA A 213 -2.62 16.56 24.66
N ALA A 214 -3.73 17.25 24.50
CA ALA A 214 -4.17 17.83 23.22
C ALA A 214 -4.23 19.36 23.30
N GLY A 215 -3.72 20.01 22.24
CA GLY A 215 -3.93 21.43 21.96
C GLY A 215 -5.16 21.64 21.07
N ALA A 216 -5.30 22.84 20.50
CA ALA A 216 -6.43 23.24 19.66
C ALA A 216 -6.66 22.34 18.44
N SER A 217 -5.60 21.73 17.89
CA SER A 217 -5.70 20.78 16.75
C SER A 217 -6.25 19.41 17.12
N GLY A 218 -6.34 19.09 18.41
CA GLY A 218 -6.74 17.78 18.92
C GLY A 218 -5.76 16.63 18.65
N LYS A 219 -4.68 16.88 17.91
CA LYS A 219 -3.67 15.85 17.57
C LYS A 219 -2.88 15.39 18.79
N PRO A 220 -2.46 14.12 18.86
CA PRO A 220 -1.57 13.61 19.89
C PRO A 220 -0.27 14.41 19.93
N THR A 221 0.13 14.89 21.11
CA THR A 221 1.41 15.60 21.29
C THR A 221 2.29 14.94 22.33
N THR A 222 1.71 14.52 23.44
CA THR A 222 2.43 13.90 24.55
C THR A 222 1.56 12.81 25.15
N THR A 223 1.99 11.56 25.05
CA THR A 223 1.33 10.42 25.69
C THR A 223 1.41 10.56 27.20
N LEU A 224 0.29 10.49 27.86
CA LEU A 224 0.15 10.54 29.32
C LEU A 224 -0.01 9.15 29.91
N HIS A 225 -0.78 8.28 29.25
CA HIS A 225 -1.03 6.91 29.67
C HIS A 225 -1.31 5.99 28.47
N VAL A 226 -0.93 4.72 28.59
CA VAL A 226 -1.23 3.68 27.59
C VAL A 226 -2.37 2.82 28.11
N VAL A 227 -3.53 2.94 27.49
CA VAL A 227 -4.74 2.19 27.85
C VAL A 227 -4.63 0.74 27.36
N ALA A 228 -4.24 0.58 26.09
CA ALA A 228 -3.97 -0.73 25.52
C ALA A 228 -2.69 -0.68 24.66
N LYS A 229 -1.83 -1.67 24.85
CA LYS A 229 -0.67 -1.87 23.97
C LYS A 229 -1.18 -2.39 22.63
N GLY A 230 -0.83 -1.70 21.53
CA GLY A 230 -1.12 -2.20 20.19
C GLY A 230 -0.49 -3.58 19.97
N LYS A 231 -1.13 -4.39 19.14
CA LYS A 231 -0.62 -5.67 18.68
C LYS A 231 -0.30 -5.54 17.19
N PRO A 232 0.96 -5.79 16.74
CA PRO A 232 1.27 -5.78 15.32
C PRO A 232 0.41 -6.82 14.59
N GLY A 233 -0.19 -6.40 13.49
CA GLY A 233 -0.79 -7.32 12.54
C GLY A 233 0.30 -8.03 11.74
N THR A 234 0.01 -9.21 11.19
CA THR A 234 0.91 -9.91 10.28
C THR A 234 0.20 -10.18 8.96
N LEU A 235 0.76 -9.64 7.87
CA LEU A 235 0.30 -9.88 6.51
C LEU A 235 1.25 -10.86 5.82
N HIS A 236 0.77 -12.05 5.53
CA HIS A 236 1.49 -13.01 4.71
C HIS A 236 1.36 -12.66 3.23
N THR A 237 2.47 -12.76 2.49
CA THR A 237 2.51 -12.56 1.05
C THR A 237 2.93 -13.84 0.35
N THR A 238 2.79 -13.88 -0.98
CA THR A 238 3.32 -14.95 -1.84
C THR A 238 4.80 -14.79 -2.16
N LEU A 239 5.37 -13.62 -1.85
CA LEU A 239 6.77 -13.31 -2.10
C LEU A 239 7.69 -14.34 -1.43
N ASP A 240 8.82 -14.60 -2.06
CA ASP A 240 9.88 -15.45 -1.55
C ASP A 240 11.12 -14.59 -1.29
N ALA A 241 11.57 -14.55 -0.05
CA ALA A 241 12.68 -13.71 0.37
C ALA A 241 14.02 -14.05 -0.30
N GLN A 242 14.21 -15.30 -0.75
CA GLN A 242 15.43 -15.71 -1.45
C GLN A 242 15.37 -15.27 -2.91
N VAL A 243 14.24 -15.49 -3.59
CA VAL A 243 14.00 -15.02 -4.96
C VAL A 243 14.08 -13.50 -5.02
N GLN A 244 13.45 -12.82 -4.07
CA GLN A 244 13.50 -11.35 -3.95
C GLN A 244 14.94 -10.85 -3.77
N SER A 245 15.74 -11.48 -2.90
CA SER A 245 17.13 -11.09 -2.70
C SER A 245 17.97 -11.25 -3.97
N ARG A 246 17.70 -12.27 -4.78
CA ARG A 246 18.35 -12.46 -6.07
C ARG A 246 17.90 -11.42 -7.10
N ALA A 247 16.61 -11.14 -7.16
CA ALA A 247 16.05 -10.11 -8.03
C ALA A 247 16.65 -8.72 -7.74
N GLU A 248 16.73 -8.32 -6.47
CA GLU A 248 17.37 -7.05 -6.05
C GLU A 248 18.84 -6.98 -6.53
N LYS A 249 19.59 -8.05 -6.32
CA LYS A 249 21.00 -8.11 -6.76
C LYS A 249 21.15 -8.10 -8.28
N ALA A 250 20.20 -8.70 -9.00
CA ALA A 250 20.24 -8.75 -10.45
C ALA A 250 19.98 -7.38 -11.08
N VAL A 251 18.92 -6.66 -10.61
CA VAL A 251 18.61 -5.34 -11.13
C VAL A 251 19.65 -4.28 -10.71
N ALA A 252 20.26 -4.41 -9.53
CA ALA A 252 21.31 -3.48 -9.09
C ALA A 252 22.54 -3.43 -9.98
N LYS A 253 22.75 -4.42 -10.85
CA LYS A 253 23.85 -4.46 -11.82
C LYS A 253 23.59 -3.61 -13.08
N ARG A 254 22.36 -3.09 -13.25
CA ARG A 254 21.95 -2.40 -14.48
C ARG A 254 20.95 -1.29 -14.19
N THR A 255 21.26 -0.09 -14.62
CA THR A 255 20.35 1.06 -14.55
C THR A 255 19.13 0.82 -15.44
N GLY A 256 17.95 1.24 -15.01
CA GLY A 256 16.70 1.09 -15.75
C GLY A 256 16.21 -0.36 -15.84
N ALA A 257 16.71 -1.26 -14.97
CA ALA A 257 16.28 -2.66 -14.94
C ALA A 257 15.09 -2.87 -14.02
N SER A 258 14.12 -3.64 -14.49
CA SER A 258 12.97 -4.10 -13.72
C SER A 258 12.73 -5.58 -13.98
N VAL A 259 12.37 -6.36 -12.95
CA VAL A 259 12.13 -7.81 -13.07
C VAL A 259 10.97 -8.24 -12.16
N VAL A 260 10.19 -9.19 -12.66
CA VAL A 260 9.19 -9.93 -11.88
C VAL A 260 9.44 -11.42 -12.05
N ALA A 261 9.31 -12.18 -10.97
CA ALA A 261 9.22 -13.63 -10.98
C ALA A 261 7.92 -14.10 -10.37
N LEU A 262 7.33 -15.14 -10.94
CA LEU A 262 6.10 -15.75 -10.47
C LEU A 262 6.11 -17.27 -10.66
N LYS A 263 5.19 -17.93 -9.96
CA LYS A 263 4.99 -19.37 -10.00
C LYS A 263 3.93 -19.73 -11.06
N PRO A 264 4.28 -20.36 -12.17
CA PRO A 264 3.36 -20.67 -13.26
C PRO A 264 2.12 -21.46 -12.82
N SER A 265 2.30 -22.44 -11.93
CA SER A 265 1.22 -23.32 -11.50
C SER A 265 0.12 -22.63 -10.67
N THR A 266 0.40 -21.43 -10.09
CA THR A 266 -0.52 -20.76 -9.18
C THR A 266 -0.74 -19.27 -9.47
N GLY A 267 0.13 -18.63 -10.23
CA GLY A 267 0.15 -17.17 -10.41
C GLY A 267 0.78 -16.41 -9.24
N GLU A 268 1.28 -17.08 -8.20
CA GLU A 268 1.91 -16.41 -7.05
C GLU A 268 3.15 -15.65 -7.48
N VAL A 269 3.19 -14.34 -7.20
CA VAL A 269 4.37 -13.50 -7.44
C VAL A 269 5.41 -13.80 -6.37
N LEU A 270 6.60 -14.19 -6.80
CA LEU A 270 7.71 -14.57 -5.92
C LEU A 270 8.68 -13.41 -5.66
N ALA A 271 8.84 -12.51 -6.64
CA ALA A 271 9.72 -11.34 -6.50
C ALA A 271 9.30 -10.21 -7.43
N VAL A 272 9.56 -8.98 -6.98
CA VAL A 272 9.41 -7.72 -7.74
C VAL A 272 10.60 -6.84 -7.44
N ALA A 273 11.42 -6.51 -8.44
CA ALA A 273 12.58 -5.65 -8.21
C ALA A 273 12.79 -4.64 -9.34
N ASN A 274 13.26 -3.45 -8.96
CA ASN A 274 13.60 -2.35 -9.83
C ASN A 274 14.97 -1.79 -9.45
N SER A 275 15.78 -1.37 -10.44
CA SER A 275 17.04 -0.66 -10.16
C SER A 275 16.80 0.74 -9.62
N ASP A 276 15.75 1.41 -10.12
CA ASP A 276 15.31 2.71 -9.66
C ASP A 276 14.35 2.52 -8.47
N ARG A 277 14.46 3.39 -7.47
CA ARG A 277 13.79 3.21 -6.17
C ARG A 277 12.75 4.29 -5.92
N ASP A 278 12.14 4.77 -6.99
CA ASP A 278 11.08 5.77 -6.95
C ASP A 278 9.75 5.18 -6.44
N GLU A 279 8.78 6.05 -6.19
CA GLU A 279 7.43 5.62 -5.82
C GLU A 279 6.72 4.85 -6.93
N PHE A 280 6.99 5.22 -8.19
CA PHE A 280 6.50 4.49 -9.35
C PHE A 280 7.22 3.15 -9.48
N ASN A 281 6.45 2.08 -9.69
CA ASN A 281 6.98 0.72 -9.81
C ASN A 281 6.92 0.23 -11.27
N PRO A 282 8.00 0.39 -12.07
CA PRO A 282 7.99 0.00 -13.47
C PRO A 282 7.75 -1.50 -13.69
N ALA A 283 8.13 -2.35 -12.72
CA ALA A 283 7.93 -3.80 -12.81
C ALA A 283 6.43 -4.19 -12.79
N LEU A 284 5.58 -3.38 -12.13
CA LEU A 284 4.16 -3.63 -11.97
C LEU A 284 3.27 -2.65 -12.75
N GLN A 285 3.70 -1.40 -12.89
CA GLN A 285 2.88 -0.29 -13.41
C GLN A 285 3.39 0.26 -14.75
N GLY A 286 4.56 -0.19 -15.23
CA GLY A 286 5.11 0.22 -16.50
C GLY A 286 4.16 -0.11 -17.67
N ALA A 287 4.13 0.75 -18.67
CA ALA A 287 3.32 0.60 -19.88
C ALA A 287 4.19 0.90 -21.09
N THR A 288 4.92 -0.10 -21.57
CA THR A 288 5.85 0.03 -22.69
C THR A 288 5.70 -1.13 -23.68
N ALA A 289 6.11 -0.91 -24.94
CA ALA A 289 6.11 -1.97 -25.93
C ALA A 289 6.98 -3.15 -25.46
N PRO A 290 6.47 -4.41 -25.48
CA PRO A 290 7.21 -5.59 -25.06
C PRO A 290 8.17 -6.12 -26.13
N GLY A 291 8.09 -5.59 -27.34
CA GLY A 291 8.83 -6.08 -28.50
C GLY A 291 8.60 -7.57 -28.74
N SER A 292 9.60 -8.24 -29.27
CA SER A 292 9.48 -9.64 -29.65
C SER A 292 9.15 -10.64 -28.55
N THR A 293 9.10 -10.26 -27.26
CA THR A 293 8.56 -11.16 -26.23
C THR A 293 7.07 -11.42 -26.44
N PHE A 294 6.36 -10.49 -27.05
CA PHE A 294 4.96 -10.64 -27.42
C PHE A 294 4.70 -11.71 -28.50
N LYS A 295 5.73 -12.12 -29.26
CA LYS A 295 5.60 -13.20 -30.22
C LYS A 295 5.17 -14.54 -29.61
N ILE A 296 5.25 -14.68 -28.28
CA ILE A 296 4.64 -15.81 -27.55
C ILE A 296 3.11 -15.79 -27.75
N VAL A 297 2.46 -14.64 -27.55
CA VAL A 297 1.01 -14.47 -27.73
C VAL A 297 0.63 -14.58 -29.20
N THR A 298 1.39 -13.92 -30.09
CA THR A 298 1.18 -14.01 -31.54
C THR A 298 1.30 -15.44 -32.06
N SER A 299 2.31 -16.18 -31.59
CA SER A 299 2.46 -17.59 -31.97
C SER A 299 1.31 -18.45 -31.45
N ALA A 300 0.84 -18.20 -30.24
CA ALA A 300 -0.34 -18.89 -29.72
C ALA A 300 -1.56 -18.65 -30.63
N ALA A 301 -1.82 -17.41 -31.03
CA ALA A 301 -2.92 -17.07 -31.94
C ALA A 301 -2.78 -17.78 -33.32
N LEU A 302 -1.59 -17.78 -33.89
CA LEU A 302 -1.32 -18.44 -35.17
C LEU A 302 -1.45 -19.97 -35.08
N LEU A 303 -0.97 -20.59 -33.99
CA LEU A 303 -1.09 -22.03 -33.77
C LEU A 303 -2.54 -22.46 -33.52
N GLU A 304 -3.29 -21.70 -32.69
CA GLU A 304 -4.71 -21.94 -32.42
C GLU A 304 -5.59 -21.79 -33.67
N SER A 305 -5.23 -20.89 -34.60
CA SER A 305 -5.95 -20.76 -35.87
C SER A 305 -5.80 -21.99 -36.79
N GLY A 306 -4.85 -22.87 -36.51
CA GLY A 306 -4.53 -24.05 -37.31
C GLY A 306 -3.87 -23.76 -38.66
N LYS A 307 -3.65 -22.47 -38.97
CA LYS A 307 -3.03 -22.07 -40.27
C LYS A 307 -1.52 -22.19 -40.28
N VAL A 308 -0.90 -22.25 -39.09
CA VAL A 308 0.55 -22.35 -38.95
C VAL A 308 0.88 -23.53 -38.03
N THR A 309 1.96 -24.24 -38.41
CA THR A 309 2.59 -25.26 -37.57
C THR A 309 4.08 -24.93 -37.42
N PRO A 310 4.79 -25.42 -36.39
CA PRO A 310 6.20 -25.14 -36.19
C PRO A 310 7.08 -25.49 -37.41
N GLY A 311 6.72 -26.53 -38.17
CA GLY A 311 7.44 -26.97 -39.37
C GLY A 311 7.03 -26.26 -40.66
N ARG A 312 5.99 -25.39 -40.65
CA ARG A 312 5.61 -24.66 -41.87
C ARG A 312 6.76 -23.76 -42.32
N ALA A 313 7.13 -23.84 -43.60
CA ALA A 313 8.07 -22.90 -44.18
C ALA A 313 7.48 -21.49 -44.20
N VAL A 314 8.17 -20.58 -43.57
CA VAL A 314 7.84 -19.14 -43.51
C VAL A 314 9.13 -18.38 -43.75
N PRO A 315 9.38 -17.88 -44.97
CA PRO A 315 10.61 -17.15 -45.26
C PRO A 315 10.79 -15.91 -44.37
N CYS A 316 12.02 -15.68 -43.93
CA CYS A 316 12.45 -14.50 -43.21
C CYS A 316 13.27 -13.59 -44.14
N PRO A 317 12.68 -12.73 -44.96
CA PRO A 317 13.43 -11.77 -45.79
C PRO A 317 13.91 -10.60 -44.92
N LYS A 318 14.89 -9.81 -45.40
CA LYS A 318 15.40 -8.61 -44.69
C LYS A 318 14.30 -7.60 -44.38
N THR A 319 13.40 -7.39 -45.33
CA THR A 319 12.30 -6.44 -45.22
C THR A 319 10.99 -7.04 -45.71
N THR A 320 9.88 -6.57 -45.19
CA THR A 320 8.52 -6.89 -45.66
C THR A 320 7.59 -5.73 -45.37
N SER A 321 6.41 -5.73 -45.99
CA SER A 321 5.31 -4.83 -45.65
C SER A 321 3.99 -5.60 -45.63
N TYR A 322 3.01 -5.11 -44.90
CA TYR A 322 1.64 -5.63 -44.88
C TYR A 322 0.73 -4.65 -45.63
N GLN A 323 -0.04 -5.14 -46.61
CA GLN A 323 -0.97 -4.34 -47.42
C GLN A 323 -0.36 -3.06 -48.02
N GLN A 324 0.90 -3.14 -48.45
CA GLN A 324 1.66 -2.00 -49.03
C GLN A 324 1.83 -0.81 -48.06
N GLY A 325 1.70 -1.05 -46.74
CA GLY A 325 1.95 -0.08 -45.69
C GLY A 325 3.43 0.08 -45.34
N MET A 326 3.70 0.32 -44.04
CA MET A 326 5.05 0.51 -43.48
C MET A 326 5.99 -0.65 -43.83
N ILE A 327 7.25 -0.34 -44.08
CA ILE A 327 8.30 -1.35 -44.27
C ILE A 327 8.84 -1.77 -42.91
N PHE A 328 8.73 -3.06 -42.62
CA PHE A 328 9.30 -3.69 -41.43
C PHE A 328 10.62 -4.36 -41.78
N HIS A 329 11.56 -4.36 -40.85
CA HIS A 329 12.87 -4.97 -41.01
C HIS A 329 13.20 -5.86 -39.81
N ASN A 330 14.19 -6.73 -40.00
CA ASN A 330 14.74 -7.55 -38.92
C ASN A 330 15.87 -6.81 -38.21
N VAL A 331 16.15 -7.22 -36.97
CA VAL A 331 17.32 -6.74 -36.24
C VAL A 331 18.58 -7.15 -37.01
N GLU A 332 19.52 -6.21 -37.20
CA GLU A 332 20.77 -6.40 -37.94
C GLU A 332 20.58 -6.88 -39.41
N ASP A 333 19.44 -6.53 -40.01
CA ASP A 333 19.10 -6.93 -41.40
C ASP A 333 19.23 -8.45 -41.65
N SER A 334 19.00 -9.26 -40.62
CA SER A 334 19.09 -10.71 -40.72
C SER A 334 18.06 -11.28 -41.69
N GLU A 335 18.42 -12.37 -42.38
CA GLU A 335 17.53 -13.08 -43.29
C GLU A 335 17.72 -14.60 -43.23
N ASN A 336 16.67 -15.34 -43.51
CA ASN A 336 16.70 -16.79 -43.72
C ASN A 336 15.54 -17.20 -44.66
N PRO A 337 15.77 -17.32 -45.97
CA PRO A 337 14.70 -17.65 -46.91
C PRO A 337 14.16 -19.07 -46.79
N ALA A 338 14.89 -19.97 -46.11
CA ALA A 338 14.49 -21.37 -45.91
C ALA A 338 13.99 -21.67 -44.50
N ALA A 339 13.69 -20.61 -43.70
CA ALA A 339 13.27 -20.77 -42.30
C ALA A 339 11.91 -21.47 -42.18
N THR A 340 11.77 -22.24 -41.12
CA THR A 340 10.48 -22.71 -40.61
C THR A 340 9.98 -21.74 -39.57
N PHE A 341 8.67 -21.74 -39.28
CA PHE A 341 8.07 -20.89 -38.26
C PHE A 341 8.74 -21.05 -36.87
N ALA A 342 9.14 -22.27 -36.50
CA ALA A 342 9.88 -22.51 -35.26
C ALA A 342 11.27 -21.84 -35.28
N GLN A 343 11.97 -21.83 -36.41
CA GLN A 343 13.27 -21.15 -36.57
C GLN A 343 13.09 -19.63 -36.51
N ASP A 344 12.02 -19.09 -37.13
CA ASP A 344 11.71 -17.66 -37.09
C ASP A 344 11.39 -17.19 -35.65
N PHE A 345 10.64 -18.00 -34.91
CA PHE A 345 10.38 -17.72 -33.48
C PHE A 345 11.70 -17.71 -32.69
N ALA A 346 12.55 -18.72 -32.90
CA ALA A 346 13.83 -18.86 -32.20
C ALA A 346 14.85 -17.78 -32.56
N ALA A 347 14.90 -17.38 -33.83
CA ALA A 347 15.71 -16.28 -34.32
C ALA A 347 15.07 -14.89 -34.08
N SER A 348 13.81 -14.87 -33.69
CA SER A 348 13.05 -13.63 -33.47
C SER A 348 12.79 -12.81 -34.75
N CYS A 349 12.68 -13.46 -35.93
CA CYS A 349 12.42 -12.79 -37.20
C CYS A 349 11.16 -11.93 -37.17
N ASN A 350 11.25 -10.62 -37.46
CA ASN A 350 10.10 -9.72 -37.52
C ASN A 350 9.29 -9.92 -38.81
N THR A 351 10.01 -9.98 -39.94
CA THR A 351 9.40 -10.02 -41.28
C THR A 351 8.56 -11.26 -41.50
N ALA A 352 8.98 -12.42 -40.97
CA ALA A 352 8.20 -13.65 -41.00
C ALA A 352 6.85 -13.48 -40.24
N PHE A 353 6.87 -12.89 -39.07
CA PHE A 353 5.64 -12.66 -38.28
C PHE A 353 4.72 -11.65 -38.97
N VAL A 354 5.25 -10.56 -39.51
CA VAL A 354 4.46 -9.57 -40.26
C VAL A 354 3.82 -10.20 -41.51
N SER A 355 4.51 -11.09 -42.21
CA SER A 355 3.95 -11.78 -43.38
C SER A 355 2.74 -12.66 -43.09
N LEU A 356 2.59 -13.10 -41.83
CA LEU A 356 1.48 -13.90 -41.33
C LEU A 356 0.29 -13.05 -40.85
N ALA A 357 0.36 -11.71 -40.96
CA ALA A 357 -0.74 -10.82 -40.49
C ALA A 357 -2.09 -11.14 -41.17
N GLY A 358 -2.06 -11.57 -42.45
CA GLY A 358 -3.26 -11.98 -43.19
C GLY A 358 -3.89 -13.30 -42.71
N ASP A 359 -3.16 -14.11 -41.94
CA ASP A 359 -3.64 -15.40 -41.44
C ASP A 359 -4.55 -15.25 -40.19
N LEU A 360 -4.59 -14.08 -39.57
CA LEU A 360 -5.41 -13.76 -38.42
C LEU A 360 -6.46 -12.66 -38.75
N PRO A 361 -7.63 -12.63 -38.10
CA PRO A 361 -8.51 -11.47 -38.14
C PRO A 361 -7.87 -10.27 -37.44
N ASP A 362 -8.44 -9.07 -37.63
CA ASP A 362 -7.89 -7.83 -37.04
C ASP A 362 -7.90 -7.85 -35.49
N SER A 363 -8.84 -8.55 -34.88
CA SER A 363 -8.92 -8.78 -33.43
C SER A 363 -8.12 -9.97 -32.94
N GLY A 364 -7.64 -10.85 -33.85
CA GLY A 364 -7.21 -12.23 -33.49
C GLY A 364 -6.10 -12.30 -32.45
N VAL A 365 -5.16 -11.35 -32.45
CA VAL A 365 -4.11 -11.31 -31.43
C VAL A 365 -4.63 -10.71 -30.13
N ALA A 366 -5.48 -9.68 -30.21
CA ALA A 366 -6.11 -9.06 -29.05
C ALA A 366 -7.05 -10.04 -28.32
N ASP A 367 -7.85 -10.82 -29.09
CA ASP A 367 -8.74 -11.84 -28.54
C ASP A 367 -7.95 -12.91 -27.79
N VAL A 368 -6.88 -13.44 -28.37
CA VAL A 368 -6.04 -14.46 -27.71
C VAL A 368 -5.29 -13.86 -26.51
N ALA A 369 -4.83 -12.62 -26.59
CA ALA A 369 -4.19 -11.93 -25.48
C ALA A 369 -5.13 -11.84 -24.27
N GLN A 370 -6.40 -11.54 -24.46
CA GLN A 370 -7.40 -11.44 -23.41
C GLN A 370 -7.94 -12.80 -22.99
N ASP A 371 -8.44 -13.60 -23.96
CA ASP A 371 -9.19 -14.83 -23.69
C ASP A 371 -8.34 -15.96 -23.13
N VAL A 372 -7.03 -15.96 -23.45
CA VAL A 372 -6.10 -17.03 -23.09
C VAL A 372 -5.05 -16.57 -22.10
N PHE A 373 -4.47 -15.38 -22.29
CA PHE A 373 -3.39 -14.86 -21.45
C PHE A 373 -3.87 -13.87 -20.39
N GLY A 374 -5.17 -13.52 -20.40
CA GLY A 374 -5.75 -12.62 -19.42
C GLY A 374 -5.25 -11.17 -19.48
N ILE A 375 -4.58 -10.78 -20.58
CA ILE A 375 -4.04 -9.43 -20.75
C ILE A 375 -5.20 -8.44 -20.94
N GLY A 376 -5.19 -7.33 -20.19
CA GLY A 376 -6.24 -6.32 -20.23
C GLY A 376 -7.51 -6.68 -19.45
N LEU A 377 -7.52 -7.81 -18.75
CA LEU A 377 -8.50 -8.07 -17.69
C LEU A 377 -8.11 -7.25 -16.45
N GLU A 378 -9.06 -6.92 -15.61
CA GLU A 378 -8.77 -6.25 -14.34
C GLU A 378 -8.18 -7.25 -13.34
N TRP A 379 -6.87 -7.17 -13.09
CA TRP A 379 -6.18 -8.08 -12.18
C TRP A 379 -6.18 -7.54 -10.76
N HIS A 380 -6.64 -8.35 -9.84
CA HIS A 380 -6.58 -8.07 -8.42
C HIS A 380 -5.33 -8.70 -7.79
N VAL A 381 -4.16 -8.12 -8.07
CA VAL A 381 -2.84 -8.65 -7.65
C VAL A 381 -2.60 -8.50 -6.15
N GLY A 382 -3.27 -7.54 -5.51
CA GLY A 382 -3.07 -7.15 -4.10
C GLY A 382 -2.42 -5.78 -3.95
N VAL A 383 -1.81 -5.27 -5.00
CA VAL A 383 -1.29 -3.90 -5.14
C VAL A 383 -1.70 -3.35 -6.50
N GLN A 384 -1.48 -2.07 -6.73
CA GLN A 384 -1.79 -1.44 -8.01
C GLN A 384 -0.87 -1.95 -9.12
N THR A 385 -1.47 -2.37 -10.25
CA THR A 385 -0.77 -2.86 -11.44
C THR A 385 -1.34 -2.24 -12.70
N PHE A 386 -0.58 -2.34 -13.80
CA PHE A 386 -1.08 -2.19 -15.16
C PHE A 386 -1.09 -3.57 -15.81
N ASP A 387 -2.25 -4.03 -16.22
CA ASP A 387 -2.48 -5.43 -16.61
C ASP A 387 -2.29 -5.68 -18.11
N GLY A 388 -1.61 -4.75 -18.77
CA GLY A 388 -1.32 -4.80 -20.20
C GLY A 388 -2.45 -4.26 -21.07
N SER A 389 -2.10 -3.98 -22.33
CA SER A 389 -3.04 -3.52 -23.36
C SER A 389 -2.64 -4.04 -24.73
N VAL A 390 -3.58 -4.69 -25.41
CA VAL A 390 -3.41 -5.18 -26.80
C VAL A 390 -4.62 -4.70 -27.61
N PRO A 391 -4.57 -3.46 -28.14
CA PRO A 391 -5.67 -2.92 -28.91
C PRO A 391 -5.88 -3.64 -30.24
N THR A 392 -7.11 -3.83 -30.64
CA THR A 392 -7.47 -4.26 -31.99
C THR A 392 -7.06 -3.21 -33.01
N GLY A 393 -6.56 -3.63 -34.16
CA GLY A 393 -6.14 -2.75 -35.25
C GLY A 393 -5.98 -3.50 -36.58
N GLY A 394 -6.13 -2.79 -37.70
CA GLY A 394 -5.87 -3.28 -39.05
C GLY A 394 -4.59 -2.67 -39.62
N GLY A 395 -4.20 -3.07 -40.85
CA GLY A 395 -3.06 -2.50 -41.55
C GLY A 395 -1.74 -2.55 -40.74
N ASP A 396 -1.04 -1.42 -40.71
CA ASP A 396 0.28 -1.31 -40.04
C ASP A 396 0.18 -1.52 -38.53
N ASP A 397 -0.93 -1.08 -37.85
CA ASP A 397 -1.15 -1.31 -36.42
C ASP A 397 -1.20 -2.80 -36.11
N LYS A 398 -1.89 -3.59 -36.92
CA LYS A 398 -1.93 -5.05 -36.80
C LYS A 398 -0.54 -5.67 -37.02
N ALA A 399 0.15 -5.28 -38.08
CA ALA A 399 1.47 -5.79 -38.40
C ALA A 399 2.48 -5.49 -37.25
N ALA A 400 2.48 -4.28 -36.73
CA ALA A 400 3.29 -3.88 -35.58
C ALA A 400 2.91 -4.67 -34.31
N ALA A 401 1.64 -4.90 -34.05
CA ALA A 401 1.18 -5.65 -32.89
C ALA A 401 1.69 -7.10 -32.91
N LEU A 402 1.78 -7.76 -34.07
CA LEU A 402 2.30 -9.14 -34.20
C LEU A 402 3.73 -9.29 -33.66
N ILE A 403 4.51 -8.22 -33.68
CA ILE A 403 5.89 -8.20 -33.19
C ILE A 403 6.05 -7.46 -31.87
N GLY A 404 4.91 -7.14 -31.19
CA GLY A 404 4.89 -6.49 -29.89
C GLY A 404 5.31 -5.02 -29.93
N GLN A 405 5.03 -4.33 -31.02
CA GLN A 405 5.30 -2.91 -31.25
C GLN A 405 3.97 -2.12 -31.42
N GLY A 406 4.07 -0.88 -31.78
CA GLY A 406 2.93 0.01 -31.97
C GLY A 406 2.22 0.29 -30.66
N ARG A 407 0.93 -0.07 -30.56
CA ARG A 407 0.06 0.24 -29.43
C ARG A 407 0.03 -0.84 -28.34
N VAL A 408 0.80 -1.94 -28.50
CA VAL A 408 0.90 -2.99 -27.47
C VAL A 408 1.72 -2.48 -26.30
N GLN A 409 1.18 -2.59 -25.09
CA GLN A 409 1.84 -2.11 -23.86
C GLN A 409 1.83 -3.19 -22.77
N MET A 410 2.96 -3.40 -22.13
CA MET A 410 3.18 -4.38 -21.08
C MET A 410 4.22 -3.89 -20.07
N ASN A 411 4.35 -4.63 -18.98
CA ASN A 411 5.40 -4.52 -17.97
C ASN A 411 5.97 -5.92 -17.65
N PRO A 412 7.02 -6.02 -16.82
CA PRO A 412 7.58 -7.31 -16.43
C PRO A 412 6.57 -8.29 -15.82
N LEU A 413 5.57 -7.83 -15.06
CA LEU A 413 4.53 -8.71 -14.50
C LEU A 413 3.70 -9.36 -15.60
N THR A 414 3.21 -8.57 -16.56
CA THR A 414 2.39 -9.09 -17.67
C THR A 414 3.19 -10.02 -18.58
N VAL A 415 4.45 -9.68 -18.89
CA VAL A 415 5.32 -10.54 -19.72
C VAL A 415 5.71 -11.84 -18.98
N ALA A 416 5.94 -11.81 -17.67
CA ALA A 416 6.16 -13.01 -16.87
C ALA A 416 4.92 -13.91 -16.85
N SER A 417 3.73 -13.33 -16.72
CA SER A 417 2.44 -14.04 -16.80
C SER A 417 2.25 -14.70 -18.17
N VAL A 418 2.62 -14.02 -19.27
CA VAL A 418 2.59 -14.62 -20.62
C VAL A 418 3.48 -15.86 -20.68
N SER A 419 4.71 -15.77 -20.15
CA SER A 419 5.64 -16.91 -20.14
C SER A 419 5.12 -18.08 -19.29
N ALA A 420 4.51 -17.79 -18.14
CA ALA A 420 3.88 -18.79 -17.26
C ALA A 420 2.68 -19.47 -17.93
N THR A 421 1.82 -18.71 -18.58
CA THR A 421 0.67 -19.23 -19.33
C THR A 421 1.12 -20.10 -20.51
N ALA A 422 2.18 -19.71 -21.21
CA ALA A 422 2.75 -20.54 -22.28
C ALA A 422 3.28 -21.88 -21.77
N GLN A 423 3.87 -21.91 -20.58
CA GLN A 423 4.36 -23.11 -19.94
C GLN A 423 3.22 -24.04 -19.50
N THR A 424 2.24 -23.53 -18.76
CA THR A 424 1.15 -24.34 -18.19
C THR A 424 0.04 -24.61 -19.19
N GLY A 425 -0.12 -23.76 -20.20
CA GLY A 425 -1.27 -23.71 -21.11
C GLY A 425 -2.48 -22.98 -20.53
N THR A 426 -2.42 -22.51 -19.29
CA THR A 426 -3.57 -21.90 -18.58
C THR A 426 -3.13 -20.64 -17.86
N PHE A 427 -3.90 -19.58 -17.98
CA PHE A 427 -3.69 -18.34 -17.26
C PHE A 427 -4.03 -18.50 -15.78
N HIS A 428 -3.13 -18.09 -14.93
CA HIS A 428 -3.35 -17.91 -13.50
C HIS A 428 -3.06 -16.45 -13.15
N GLN A 429 -4.12 -15.70 -12.74
CA GLN A 429 -3.94 -14.30 -12.36
C GLN A 429 -2.81 -14.16 -11.35
N PRO A 430 -1.84 -13.25 -11.59
CA PRO A 430 -0.79 -12.94 -10.63
C PRO A 430 -1.35 -12.42 -9.30
N VAL A 431 -0.78 -12.87 -8.18
CA VAL A 431 -1.18 -12.43 -6.83
C VAL A 431 0.04 -12.28 -5.93
N ILE A 432 0.06 -11.21 -5.11
CA ILE A 432 1.09 -10.95 -4.09
C ILE A 432 0.61 -11.35 -2.69
N VAL A 433 -0.70 -11.42 -2.48
CA VAL A 433 -1.32 -11.83 -1.22
C VAL A 433 -2.11 -13.12 -1.42
N PRO A 434 -2.43 -13.85 -0.35
CA PRO A 434 -3.30 -15.02 -0.44
C PRO A 434 -4.64 -14.69 -1.12
N ARG A 435 -5.12 -15.59 -1.98
CA ARG A 435 -6.39 -15.40 -2.70
C ARG A 435 -7.58 -15.12 -1.78
N SER A 436 -7.56 -15.62 -0.55
CA SER A 436 -8.58 -15.32 0.46
C SER A 436 -8.71 -13.84 0.83
N LEU A 437 -7.66 -13.04 0.62
CA LEU A 437 -7.69 -11.59 0.82
C LEU A 437 -8.15 -10.81 -0.41
N ILE A 438 -8.12 -11.43 -1.59
CA ILE A 438 -8.59 -10.84 -2.85
C ILE A 438 -10.09 -11.11 -3.05
N GLY A 439 -10.58 -12.20 -2.47
CA GLY A 439 -12.00 -12.62 -2.58
C GLY A 439 -12.34 -13.17 -3.97
N GLU A 440 -13.61 -13.01 -4.37
CA GLU A 440 -14.15 -13.55 -5.63
C GLU A 440 -13.73 -12.73 -6.88
N GLN A 441 -12.99 -11.63 -6.70
CA GLN A 441 -12.58 -10.71 -7.78
C GLN A 441 -11.33 -11.20 -8.53
N THR A 442 -11.12 -12.50 -8.67
CA THR A 442 -9.97 -13.01 -9.43
C THR A 442 -10.28 -13.04 -10.92
N ALA A 443 -9.49 -12.34 -11.74
CA ALA A 443 -9.62 -12.39 -13.19
C ALA A 443 -9.38 -13.83 -13.70
N THR A 444 -10.25 -14.29 -14.59
CA THR A 444 -10.18 -15.60 -15.19
C THR A 444 -10.23 -15.46 -16.71
N ALA A 445 -9.27 -16.06 -17.40
CA ALA A 445 -9.30 -16.15 -18.85
C ALA A 445 -10.46 -17.03 -19.33
N VAL A 446 -10.98 -16.72 -20.50
CA VAL A 446 -12.15 -17.39 -21.07
C VAL A 446 -11.85 -18.88 -21.33
N ARG A 447 -10.62 -19.17 -21.77
CA ARG A 447 -10.16 -20.52 -22.11
C ARG A 447 -8.67 -20.72 -21.93
N SER A 448 -8.22 -21.94 -21.85
CA SER A 448 -6.82 -22.34 -21.92
C SER A 448 -6.36 -22.50 -23.38
N LEU A 449 -5.04 -22.57 -23.59
CA LEU A 449 -4.48 -23.05 -24.86
C LEU A 449 -4.91 -24.50 -25.12
N SER A 450 -5.16 -24.84 -26.38
CA SER A 450 -5.30 -26.25 -26.75
C SER A 450 -4.00 -27.01 -26.41
N PRO A 451 -4.07 -28.27 -25.98
CA PRO A 451 -2.89 -29.06 -25.64
C PRO A 451 -1.85 -29.10 -26.78
N ALA A 452 -2.32 -29.10 -28.03
CA ALA A 452 -1.47 -29.07 -29.22
C ALA A 452 -0.71 -27.74 -29.34
N ALA A 453 -1.41 -26.60 -29.28
CA ALA A 453 -0.79 -25.29 -29.36
C ALA A 453 0.18 -25.03 -28.19
N ALA A 454 -0.22 -25.41 -26.97
CA ALA A 454 0.63 -25.31 -25.79
C ALA A 454 1.93 -26.13 -25.92
N GLY A 455 1.82 -27.37 -26.41
CA GLY A 455 2.99 -28.24 -26.66
C GLY A 455 3.93 -27.68 -27.70
N GLN A 456 3.39 -27.19 -28.83
CA GLN A 456 4.14 -26.56 -29.89
C GLN A 456 4.83 -25.26 -29.44
N LEU A 457 4.14 -24.43 -28.71
CA LEU A 457 4.68 -23.17 -28.18
C LEU A 457 5.84 -23.42 -27.18
N ARG A 458 5.69 -24.38 -26.26
CA ARG A 458 6.78 -24.80 -25.35
C ARG A 458 7.99 -25.30 -26.13
N ALA A 459 7.78 -26.12 -27.18
CA ALA A 459 8.88 -26.61 -28.02
C ALA A 459 9.65 -25.46 -28.71
N MET A 460 8.94 -24.45 -29.22
CA MET A 460 9.56 -23.26 -29.83
C MET A 460 10.28 -22.39 -28.80
N MET A 461 9.72 -22.20 -27.61
CA MET A 461 10.38 -21.50 -26.50
C MET A 461 11.62 -22.24 -26.00
N ARG A 462 11.59 -23.59 -25.99
CA ARG A 462 12.75 -24.42 -25.67
C ARG A 462 13.84 -24.29 -26.76
N LEU A 463 13.47 -24.31 -28.03
CA LEU A 463 14.39 -24.08 -29.13
C LEU A 463 15.09 -22.71 -28.99
N THR A 464 14.32 -21.68 -28.64
CA THR A 464 14.87 -20.33 -28.39
C THR A 464 15.89 -20.34 -27.25
N ALA A 465 15.58 -21.07 -26.16
CA ALA A 465 16.43 -21.17 -24.97
C ALA A 465 17.71 -21.98 -25.20
N THR A 466 17.69 -22.97 -26.11
CA THR A 466 18.82 -23.89 -26.31
C THR A 466 19.70 -23.56 -27.54
N SER A 467 19.12 -22.99 -28.57
CA SER A 467 19.80 -22.79 -29.88
C SER A 467 19.46 -21.43 -30.50
N GLY A 468 18.47 -20.69 -30.01
CA GLY A 468 18.04 -19.39 -30.52
C GLY A 468 18.70 -18.22 -29.82
N THR A 469 18.05 -17.05 -29.93
CA THR A 469 18.54 -15.77 -29.40
C THR A 469 18.71 -15.74 -27.87
N ALA A 470 18.09 -16.67 -27.12
CA ALA A 470 18.23 -16.78 -25.68
C ALA A 470 19.30 -17.77 -25.22
N ALA A 471 19.92 -18.52 -26.13
CA ALA A 471 20.80 -19.65 -25.77
C ALA A 471 21.97 -19.26 -24.85
N ARG A 472 22.58 -18.09 -25.08
CA ARG A 472 23.68 -17.58 -24.25
C ARG A 472 23.20 -17.28 -22.81
N ALA A 473 22.06 -16.60 -22.65
CA ALA A 473 21.51 -16.26 -21.35
C ALA A 473 21.04 -17.51 -20.60
N MET A 474 20.51 -18.51 -21.29
CA MET A 474 19.97 -19.74 -20.69
C MET A 474 21.02 -20.86 -20.55
N SER A 475 22.25 -20.65 -21.00
CA SER A 475 23.32 -21.67 -20.98
C SER A 475 23.56 -22.22 -19.58
N GLY A 476 23.60 -23.55 -19.44
CA GLY A 476 23.81 -24.28 -18.18
C GLY A 476 22.58 -24.39 -17.30
N LEU A 477 21.43 -23.79 -17.65
CA LEU A 477 20.16 -24.06 -16.96
C LEU A 477 19.56 -25.37 -17.47
N THR A 478 19.13 -26.21 -16.55
CA THR A 478 18.56 -27.54 -16.83
C THR A 478 17.12 -27.61 -16.36
N GLY A 479 16.40 -28.67 -16.75
CA GLY A 479 15.00 -28.90 -16.42
C GLY A 479 14.05 -28.52 -17.57
N ASP A 480 12.82 -28.23 -17.23
CA ASP A 480 11.84 -27.67 -18.16
C ASP A 480 12.11 -26.19 -18.35
N ILE A 481 12.71 -25.82 -19.50
CA ILE A 481 13.13 -24.44 -19.81
C ILE A 481 12.52 -23.97 -21.12
N GLY A 482 12.15 -22.70 -21.14
CA GLY A 482 11.74 -21.97 -22.35
C GLY A 482 12.04 -20.49 -22.21
N ALA A 483 12.28 -19.81 -23.31
CA ALA A 483 12.63 -18.40 -23.29
C ALA A 483 12.18 -17.66 -24.54
N LYS A 484 12.11 -16.33 -24.44
CA LYS A 484 11.98 -15.42 -25.59
C LYS A 484 12.70 -14.09 -25.31
N THR A 485 13.51 -13.66 -26.24
CA THR A 485 14.14 -12.34 -26.24
C THR A 485 13.23 -11.30 -26.88
N GLY A 486 13.40 -10.04 -26.50
CA GLY A 486 12.75 -8.89 -27.14
C GLY A 486 13.68 -7.68 -27.18
N SER A 487 13.55 -6.90 -28.23
CA SER A 487 14.12 -5.56 -28.34
C SER A 487 12.98 -4.67 -28.81
N ALA A 488 12.60 -3.66 -28.04
CA ALA A 488 11.49 -2.79 -28.37
C ALA A 488 12.03 -1.41 -28.76
N GLU A 489 11.71 -1.00 -29.97
CA GLU A 489 11.98 0.35 -30.44
C GLU A 489 11.00 1.32 -29.79
N ILE A 490 11.52 2.45 -29.35
CA ILE A 490 10.72 3.54 -28.76
C ILE A 490 11.06 4.82 -29.48
N ASP A 491 10.04 5.51 -29.97
CA ASP A 491 10.21 6.77 -30.69
C ASP A 491 11.06 7.77 -29.89
N GLY A 492 12.05 8.35 -30.58
CA GLY A 492 12.97 9.31 -29.96
C GLY A 492 14.07 8.71 -29.06
N GLN A 493 14.15 7.37 -28.93
CA GLN A 493 15.27 6.72 -28.24
C GLN A 493 16.29 6.15 -29.23
N PRO A 494 17.58 6.42 -29.04
CA PRO A 494 18.63 5.89 -29.93
C PRO A 494 18.90 4.39 -29.73
N THR A 495 18.46 3.83 -28.61
CA THR A 495 18.69 2.44 -28.21
C THR A 495 17.38 1.79 -27.74
N THR A 496 17.14 0.56 -28.18
CA THR A 496 15.92 -0.19 -27.84
C THR A 496 15.83 -0.54 -26.36
N ASN A 497 14.63 -0.73 -25.85
CA ASN A 497 14.42 -1.36 -24.55
C ASN A 497 14.66 -2.88 -24.69
N ALA A 498 15.57 -3.40 -23.89
CA ALA A 498 15.91 -4.81 -23.88
C ALA A 498 14.91 -5.60 -23.03
N TRP A 499 14.24 -6.57 -23.62
CA TRP A 499 13.29 -7.45 -22.94
C TRP A 499 13.75 -8.91 -22.96
N PHE A 500 13.47 -9.62 -21.89
CA PHE A 500 13.69 -11.05 -21.82
C PHE A 500 12.67 -11.71 -20.91
N THR A 501 12.11 -12.84 -21.34
CA THR A 501 11.29 -13.68 -20.49
C THR A 501 11.70 -15.13 -20.63
N ALA A 502 11.61 -15.86 -19.52
CA ALA A 502 11.88 -17.28 -19.52
C ALA A 502 11.16 -17.96 -18.35
N TYR A 503 11.01 -19.27 -18.48
CA TYR A 503 10.63 -20.12 -17.36
C TYR A 503 11.68 -21.24 -17.16
N ARG A 504 11.77 -21.71 -15.94
CA ARG A 504 12.50 -22.90 -15.54
C ARG A 504 11.72 -23.64 -14.47
N ASN A 505 11.33 -24.87 -14.75
CA ASN A 505 10.46 -25.66 -13.88
C ASN A 505 9.21 -24.83 -13.49
N ASP A 506 8.85 -24.76 -12.21
CA ASP A 506 7.68 -23.99 -11.75
C ASP A 506 8.04 -22.53 -11.35
N MET A 507 8.90 -21.88 -12.15
CA MET A 507 9.23 -20.46 -12.02
C MET A 507 9.32 -19.81 -13.40
N ALA A 508 8.59 -18.71 -13.59
CA ALA A 508 8.68 -17.84 -14.75
C ALA A 508 9.14 -16.45 -14.34
N ALA A 509 9.96 -15.80 -15.14
CA ALA A 509 10.43 -14.45 -14.89
C ALA A 509 10.52 -13.64 -16.17
N ALA A 510 10.30 -12.33 -16.07
CA ALA A 510 10.53 -11.39 -17.16
C ALA A 510 11.22 -10.13 -16.65
N ALA A 511 12.09 -9.58 -17.47
CA ALA A 511 12.80 -8.34 -17.19
C ALA A 511 12.78 -7.41 -18.40
N VAL A 512 12.79 -6.11 -18.07
CA VAL A 512 13.11 -5.04 -19.02
C VAL A 512 14.33 -4.27 -18.53
N VAL A 513 15.18 -3.86 -19.45
CA VAL A 513 16.26 -2.88 -19.21
C VAL A 513 16.03 -1.73 -20.18
N VAL A 514 15.64 -0.58 -19.67
CA VAL A 514 15.38 0.62 -20.47
C VAL A 514 16.68 1.05 -21.17
N LYS A 515 16.60 1.32 -22.47
CA LYS A 515 17.78 1.64 -23.31
C LYS A 515 18.89 0.58 -23.24
N GLY A 516 18.52 -0.68 -23.00
CA GLY A 516 19.46 -1.78 -22.80
C GLY A 516 19.97 -2.42 -24.08
N GLY A 517 19.42 -2.11 -25.27
CA GLY A 517 19.77 -2.71 -26.52
C GLY A 517 19.16 -4.10 -26.72
N HIS A 518 19.99 -5.13 -26.87
CA HIS A 518 19.54 -6.51 -27.14
C HIS A 518 19.07 -7.22 -25.87
N GLY A 519 17.87 -7.83 -25.95
CA GLY A 519 17.25 -8.52 -24.82
C GLY A 519 18.10 -9.62 -24.19
N GLY A 520 18.75 -10.44 -25.05
CA GLY A 520 19.62 -11.53 -24.61
C GLY A 520 20.84 -11.06 -23.80
N ASP A 521 21.37 -9.88 -24.08
CA ASP A 521 22.59 -9.36 -23.47
C ASP A 521 22.34 -8.51 -22.23
N ALA A 522 21.23 -7.76 -22.18
CA ALA A 522 20.93 -6.87 -21.07
C ALA A 522 19.91 -7.46 -20.09
N ALA A 523 18.74 -7.89 -20.55
CA ALA A 523 17.68 -8.42 -19.71
C ALA A 523 17.84 -9.93 -19.41
N GLY A 524 18.44 -10.69 -20.32
CA GLY A 524 18.69 -12.12 -20.16
C GLY A 524 19.46 -12.48 -18.88
N PRO A 525 20.61 -11.84 -18.58
CA PRO A 525 21.33 -12.08 -17.32
C PRO A 525 20.51 -11.79 -16.07
N VAL A 526 19.63 -10.78 -16.09
CA VAL A 526 18.75 -10.44 -14.96
C VAL A 526 17.77 -11.59 -14.68
N VAL A 527 17.09 -12.07 -15.73
CA VAL A 527 16.14 -13.20 -15.61
C VAL A 527 16.88 -14.48 -15.20
N ARG A 528 18.05 -14.76 -15.80
CA ARG A 528 18.89 -15.91 -15.44
C ARG A 528 19.22 -15.95 -13.95
N ASP A 529 19.70 -14.81 -13.41
CA ASP A 529 20.09 -14.72 -12.00
C ASP A 529 18.91 -15.07 -11.09
N VAL A 530 17.69 -14.68 -11.45
CA VAL A 530 16.46 -15.00 -10.72
C VAL A 530 16.12 -16.50 -10.84
N LEU A 531 16.14 -17.08 -12.03
CA LEU A 531 15.77 -18.48 -12.29
C LEU A 531 16.75 -19.49 -11.68
N THR A 532 17.92 -19.07 -11.21
CA THR A 532 18.89 -19.94 -10.52
C THR A 532 18.63 -20.13 -9.04
N THR A 533 17.56 -19.54 -8.47
CA THR A 533 17.33 -19.52 -7.02
C THR A 533 16.98 -20.90 -6.43
N HIS A 534 16.25 -21.73 -7.15
CA HIS A 534 15.80 -23.07 -6.72
C HIS A 534 16.29 -24.14 -7.72
N GLY A 535 17.55 -24.10 -8.11
CA GLY A 535 18.16 -25.02 -9.03
C GLY A 535 18.97 -26.09 -8.37
#